data_2be732fe155cd7be39e5d0f749c121cb
#
_entry.id   2be732fe155cd7be39e5d0f749c121cb
#
_cell.length_a   1.000
_cell.length_b   1.000
_cell.length_c   1.000
_cell.angle_alpha   90.00
_cell.angle_beta   90.00
_cell.angle_gamma   90.00
#
_symmetry.space_group_name_H-M   'P 1'
#
loop_
_entity.id
_entity.type
_entity.pdbx_description
1 polymer ?
#
loop_
_entity_poly.entity_id
_entity_poly.type
_entity_poly.pdbx_seq_one_letter_code
_entity_poly.pdbx_strand_id
1 'polypeptide(L)'
;MSLSLTKIEKNEYLYNRSSSIEYDKLCAIISSKYKNNKCIVTSSGMSAIDLAFNAVFVENKWKSINIIYSWELYCDTPLLFEYYKKIYPNMNLTLYEIPISSNIDDNERILDLFENKVKNEINIFYVESCSNMSGWFVDMDIIPQIRQLSNKLYVIIDNTWLTSTIFNPFMYDVDITVTSLSKHYSGGQCIGGALICKNTEYYKIAKEYYTLKGYHVSTHVCSIILNNINQMKERLIKTSKIANDVANYLEKQKQVSEVSYPLLENHVSYRLKNQYFKLIDGNIVGPDVFSFAIDEKENILIKKLKNMNILNLKTSYGGGDSRIESTPIEICDKTWCRISIGYNDNYENIIKGLNEILILY
;
A
#
# COMPACT_ATOMS: atom_id res chain seq x y z
N MET A 1 3.03 18.19 31.87
CA MET A 1 3.46 19.50 31.34
C MET A 1 3.80 19.27 29.85
N SER A 2 2.82 19.43 28.95
CA SER A 2 3.08 19.32 27.53
C SER A 2 3.78 20.61 27.10
N LEU A 3 5.05 20.49 26.72
CA LEU A 3 5.72 21.53 25.97
C LEU A 3 5.09 21.57 24.56
N SER A 4 3.91 22.18 24.45
CA SER A 4 3.46 22.66 23.15
C SER A 4 4.39 23.82 22.79
N LEU A 5 5.43 23.52 22.04
CA LEU A 5 6.23 24.55 21.40
C LEU A 5 5.32 25.26 20.40
N THR A 6 4.73 26.34 20.87
CA THR A 6 3.87 27.23 20.10
C THR A 6 4.63 27.81 18.92
N LYS A 7 3.98 27.83 17.75
CA LYS A 7 4.41 28.67 16.63
C LYS A 7 4.55 30.10 17.12
N ILE A 8 5.71 30.69 16.92
CA ILE A 8 5.89 32.13 17.15
C ILE A 8 5.12 32.83 16.01
N GLU A 9 4.54 34.01 16.29
CA GLU A 9 3.72 34.81 15.35
C GLU A 9 4.40 35.16 14.01
N LYS A 10 5.70 34.88 13.86
CA LYS A 10 6.49 35.08 12.63
C LYS A 10 6.71 33.82 11.77
N ASN A 11 5.99 32.72 11.97
CA ASN A 11 6.20 31.43 11.28
C ASN A 11 7.60 30.82 11.49
N GLU A 12 8.30 31.13 12.56
CA GLU A 12 9.57 30.51 12.91
C GLU A 12 9.34 29.24 13.72
N TYR A 13 9.97 28.14 13.30
CA TYR A 13 9.93 26.86 13.98
C TYR A 13 11.11 26.75 14.93
N LEU A 14 10.84 26.76 16.24
CA LEU A 14 11.88 26.71 17.27
C LEU A 14 12.62 25.38 17.31
N TYR A 15 12.00 24.31 16.83
CA TYR A 15 12.56 22.97 16.93
C TYR A 15 12.04 22.05 15.80
N ASN A 16 12.88 21.75 14.85
CA ASN A 16 12.55 21.01 13.63
C ASN A 16 11.95 19.61 13.88
N ARG A 17 12.27 18.98 15.00
CA ARG A 17 11.66 17.69 15.35
C ARG A 17 10.16 17.82 15.62
N SER A 18 9.71 18.92 16.19
CA SER A 18 8.29 19.12 16.52
C SER A 18 7.47 19.48 15.29
N SER A 19 8.00 20.33 14.43
CA SER A 19 7.44 20.70 13.12
C SER A 19 8.48 21.47 12.30
N SER A 20 8.28 21.55 10.99
CA SER A 20 9.04 22.39 10.09
C SER A 20 8.15 22.87 8.94
N ILE A 21 8.61 23.88 8.21
CA ILE A 21 7.89 24.40 7.04
C ILE A 21 7.63 23.27 6.01
N GLU A 22 8.65 22.44 5.76
CA GLU A 22 8.58 21.34 4.81
C GLU A 22 7.61 20.25 5.29
N TYR A 23 7.64 19.92 6.58
CA TYR A 23 6.73 18.95 7.18
C TYR A 23 5.28 19.41 7.04
N ASP A 24 4.98 20.66 7.45
CA ASP A 24 3.62 21.19 7.41
C ASP A 24 3.12 21.32 5.96
N LYS A 25 3.97 21.76 5.02
CA LYS A 25 3.65 21.80 3.58
C LYS A 25 3.34 20.39 3.04
N LEU A 26 4.16 19.40 3.40
CA LEU A 26 3.96 18.02 2.95
C LEU A 26 2.66 17.44 3.51
N CYS A 27 2.40 17.63 4.81
CA CYS A 27 1.12 17.23 5.42
C CYS A 27 -0.07 17.89 4.72
N ALA A 28 -0.01 19.19 4.42
CA ALA A 28 -1.07 19.92 3.73
C ALA A 28 -1.32 19.40 2.31
N ILE A 29 -0.26 19.13 1.53
CA ILE A 29 -0.37 18.59 0.18
C ILE A 29 -0.98 17.17 0.22
N ILE A 30 -0.51 16.29 1.11
CA ILE A 30 -1.07 14.94 1.23
C ILE A 30 -2.53 15.02 1.68
N SER A 31 -2.84 15.83 2.69
CA SER A 31 -4.21 16.07 3.19
C SER A 31 -5.15 16.47 2.04
N SER A 32 -4.74 17.43 1.20
CA SER A 32 -5.55 17.90 0.07
C SER A 32 -5.87 16.80 -0.95
N LYS A 33 -4.93 15.88 -1.17
CA LYS A 33 -5.12 14.72 -2.06
C LYS A 33 -6.11 13.69 -1.48
N TYR A 34 -6.33 13.69 -0.16
CA TYR A 34 -7.24 12.81 0.57
C TYR A 34 -8.42 13.57 1.18
N LYS A 35 -9.09 14.42 0.41
CA LYS A 35 -10.30 15.18 0.80
C LYS A 35 -10.11 16.08 2.04
N ASN A 36 -8.93 16.66 2.21
CA ASN A 36 -8.56 17.51 3.33
C ASN A 36 -8.66 16.83 4.73
N ASN A 37 -8.54 15.49 4.76
CA ASN A 37 -8.44 14.75 6.00
C ASN A 37 -7.11 15.04 6.73
N LYS A 38 -7.08 14.81 8.06
CA LYS A 38 -5.90 15.08 8.89
C LYS A 38 -4.75 14.16 8.50
N CYS A 39 -3.54 14.70 8.38
CA CYS A 39 -2.35 13.96 7.95
C CYS A 39 -1.22 14.06 8.99
N ILE A 40 -0.54 12.95 9.21
CA ILE A 40 0.73 12.84 9.96
C ILE A 40 1.73 12.15 9.04
N VAL A 41 2.83 12.82 8.72
CA VAL A 41 3.95 12.22 7.99
C VAL A 41 4.89 11.55 8.97
N THR A 42 5.31 10.33 8.68
CA THR A 42 6.12 9.46 9.54
C THR A 42 7.43 9.05 8.86
N SER A 43 8.36 8.51 9.66
CA SER A 43 9.69 8.09 9.18
C SER A 43 9.67 6.93 8.17
N SER A 44 8.60 6.13 8.13
CA SER A 44 8.43 5.01 7.18
C SER A 44 6.96 4.62 7.03
N GLY A 45 6.63 3.81 6.00
CA GLY A 45 5.31 3.19 5.86
C GLY A 45 4.95 2.33 7.07
N MET A 46 5.89 1.51 7.56
CA MET A 46 5.66 0.69 8.77
C MET A 46 5.41 1.53 10.02
N SER A 47 6.07 2.68 10.17
CA SER A 47 5.76 3.62 11.27
C SER A 47 4.36 4.22 11.14
N ALA A 48 3.84 4.40 9.92
CA ALA A 48 2.47 4.86 9.71
C ALA A 48 1.44 3.76 10.06
N ILE A 49 1.73 2.50 9.70
CA ILE A 49 0.89 1.35 10.08
C ILE A 49 0.90 1.19 11.60
N ASP A 50 2.08 1.14 12.22
CA ASP A 50 2.18 0.99 13.67
C ASP A 50 1.48 2.14 14.43
N LEU A 51 1.62 3.37 13.94
CA LEU A 51 0.91 4.53 14.47
C LEU A 51 -0.62 4.36 14.38
N ALA A 52 -1.13 3.86 13.25
CA ALA A 52 -2.56 3.65 13.06
C ALA A 52 -3.12 2.64 14.07
N PHE A 53 -2.46 1.51 14.25
CA PHE A 53 -2.93 0.49 15.20
C PHE A 53 -2.80 0.94 16.65
N ASN A 54 -1.65 1.49 17.04
CA ASN A 54 -1.44 1.91 18.43
C ASN A 54 -2.35 3.08 18.84
N ALA A 55 -2.71 3.98 17.92
CA ALA A 55 -3.70 5.01 18.22
C ALA A 55 -5.09 4.40 18.49
N VAL A 56 -5.51 3.36 17.76
CA VAL A 56 -6.74 2.61 18.07
C VAL A 56 -6.64 1.92 19.42
N PHE A 57 -5.51 1.30 19.74
CA PHE A 57 -5.30 0.62 21.03
C PHE A 57 -5.41 1.60 22.20
N VAL A 58 -4.75 2.75 22.11
CA VAL A 58 -4.80 3.80 23.15
C VAL A 58 -6.20 4.39 23.27
N GLU A 59 -6.88 4.70 22.17
CA GLU A 59 -8.24 5.25 22.17
C GLU A 59 -9.23 4.33 22.88
N ASN A 60 -9.04 3.03 22.74
CA ASN A 60 -9.92 2.02 23.30
C ASN A 60 -9.42 1.45 24.63
N LYS A 61 -8.45 2.11 25.28
CA LYS A 61 -7.94 1.75 26.61
C LYS A 61 -7.51 0.29 26.70
N TRP A 62 -6.88 -0.22 25.63
CA TRP A 62 -6.32 -1.57 25.55
C TRP A 62 -7.35 -2.68 25.78
N LYS A 63 -8.59 -2.49 25.35
CA LYS A 63 -9.65 -3.51 25.38
C LYS A 63 -9.35 -4.65 24.40
N SER A 64 -10.18 -5.69 24.46
CA SER A 64 -10.16 -6.77 23.47
C SER A 64 -10.43 -6.25 22.07
N ILE A 65 -9.54 -6.59 21.11
CA ILE A 65 -9.58 -6.11 19.74
C ILE A 65 -9.41 -7.28 18.77
N ASN A 66 -10.23 -7.32 17.75
CA ASN A 66 -10.00 -8.16 16.59
C ASN A 66 -9.28 -7.37 15.50
N ILE A 67 -8.27 -7.95 14.89
CA ILE A 67 -7.65 -7.47 13.67
C ILE A 67 -8.03 -8.45 12.57
N ILE A 68 -8.85 -7.98 11.63
CA ILE A 68 -9.32 -8.73 10.47
C ILE A 68 -8.57 -8.15 9.27
N TYR A 69 -7.78 -8.95 8.59
CA TYR A 69 -6.93 -8.47 7.51
C TYR A 69 -6.93 -9.41 6.30
N SER A 70 -6.74 -8.83 5.11
CA SER A 70 -6.59 -9.61 3.89
C SER A 70 -5.23 -10.31 3.84
N TRP A 71 -5.18 -11.49 3.25
CA TRP A 71 -3.92 -12.12 2.92
C TRP A 71 -3.16 -11.30 1.85
N GLU A 72 -1.94 -11.69 1.51
CA GLU A 72 -1.06 -10.97 0.56
C GLU A 72 -0.82 -9.50 0.93
N LEU A 73 -0.62 -9.22 2.19
CA LEU A 73 -0.13 -7.92 2.64
C LEU A 73 1.38 -7.79 2.39
N TYR A 74 1.87 -6.56 2.49
CA TYR A 74 3.31 -6.34 2.64
C TYR A 74 3.87 -7.23 3.76
N CYS A 75 4.96 -7.94 3.47
CA CYS A 75 5.42 -9.08 4.28
C CYS A 75 5.63 -8.77 5.77
N ASP A 76 6.03 -7.55 6.12
CA ASP A 76 6.25 -7.17 7.53
C ASP A 76 4.95 -6.83 8.27
N THR A 77 3.83 -6.60 7.57
CA THR A 77 2.57 -6.19 8.21
C THR A 77 1.95 -7.31 9.07
N PRO A 78 1.79 -8.54 8.59
CA PRO A 78 1.31 -9.64 9.44
C PRO A 78 2.28 -9.95 10.59
N LEU A 79 3.59 -9.82 10.36
CA LEU A 79 4.60 -10.00 11.41
C LEU A 79 4.45 -8.94 12.52
N LEU A 80 4.10 -7.70 12.15
CA LEU A 80 3.81 -6.65 13.12
C LEU A 80 2.56 -7.00 13.96
N PHE A 81 1.50 -7.57 13.34
CA PHE A 81 0.31 -7.98 14.08
C PHE A 81 0.62 -9.10 15.09
N GLU A 82 1.39 -10.10 14.67
CA GLU A 82 1.85 -11.14 15.61
C GLU A 82 2.78 -10.58 16.70
N TYR A 83 3.59 -9.56 16.37
CA TYR A 83 4.43 -8.90 17.36
C TYR A 83 3.61 -8.16 18.42
N TYR A 84 2.47 -7.54 18.04
CA TYR A 84 1.57 -6.91 19.03
C TYR A 84 1.08 -7.88 20.10
N LYS A 85 0.77 -9.13 19.74
CA LYS A 85 0.38 -10.16 20.73
C LYS A 85 1.47 -10.42 21.76
N LYS A 86 2.75 -10.32 21.35
CA LYS A 86 3.90 -10.52 22.25
C LYS A 86 4.13 -9.34 23.17
N ILE A 87 4.04 -8.11 22.65
CA ILE A 87 4.36 -6.90 23.44
C ILE A 87 3.18 -6.37 24.25
N TYR A 88 1.96 -6.79 23.91
CA TYR A 88 0.73 -6.40 24.61
C TYR A 88 -0.02 -7.62 25.18
N PRO A 89 0.61 -8.42 26.06
CA PRO A 89 0.04 -9.71 26.51
C PRO A 89 -1.27 -9.55 27.30
N ASN A 90 -1.51 -8.36 27.87
CA ASN A 90 -2.74 -8.06 28.61
C ASN A 90 -3.87 -7.54 27.71
N MET A 91 -3.60 -7.31 26.44
CA MET A 91 -4.60 -6.97 25.44
C MET A 91 -5.03 -8.26 24.74
N ASN A 92 -6.31 -8.59 24.82
CA ASN A 92 -6.84 -9.76 24.14
C ASN A 92 -6.95 -9.49 22.63
N LEU A 93 -5.85 -9.73 21.88
CA LEU A 93 -5.79 -9.56 20.44
C LEU A 93 -6.09 -10.87 19.72
N THR A 94 -7.12 -10.83 18.87
CA THR A 94 -7.45 -11.93 17.96
C THR A 94 -7.16 -11.51 16.52
N LEU A 95 -6.45 -12.34 15.78
CA LEU A 95 -6.12 -12.12 14.38
C LEU A 95 -6.94 -13.02 13.48
N TYR A 96 -7.56 -12.44 12.46
CA TYR A 96 -8.32 -13.14 11.44
C TYR A 96 -7.77 -12.78 10.06
N GLU A 97 -7.08 -13.73 9.44
CA GLU A 97 -6.64 -13.59 8.05
C GLU A 97 -7.77 -14.04 7.12
N ILE A 98 -8.07 -13.23 6.11
CA ILE A 98 -9.09 -13.53 5.12
C ILE A 98 -8.41 -13.68 3.75
N PRO A 99 -8.53 -14.83 3.09
CA PRO A 99 -8.13 -14.95 1.69
C PRO A 99 -9.09 -14.13 0.83
N ILE A 100 -8.56 -13.15 0.12
CA ILE A 100 -9.34 -12.25 -0.76
C ILE A 100 -8.85 -12.44 -2.19
N SER A 101 -9.76 -12.82 -3.06
CA SER A 101 -9.52 -13.06 -4.49
C SER A 101 -10.39 -12.20 -5.40
N SER A 102 -11.17 -11.27 -4.83
CA SER A 102 -12.16 -10.43 -5.53
C SER A 102 -13.31 -11.21 -6.19
N ASN A 103 -13.56 -12.42 -5.71
CA ASN A 103 -14.74 -13.19 -6.07
C ASN A 103 -15.97 -12.77 -5.22
N ILE A 104 -17.16 -13.07 -5.69
CA ILE A 104 -18.41 -12.81 -4.92
C ILE A 104 -18.35 -13.52 -3.56
N ASP A 105 -17.85 -14.73 -3.53
CA ASP A 105 -17.70 -15.53 -2.31
C ASP A 105 -16.82 -14.88 -1.23
N ASP A 106 -15.92 -13.95 -1.60
CA ASP A 106 -15.07 -13.25 -0.61
C ASP A 106 -15.91 -12.32 0.26
N ASN A 107 -16.89 -11.63 -0.32
CA ASN A 107 -17.82 -10.79 0.45
C ASN A 107 -18.66 -11.64 1.41
N GLU A 108 -19.16 -12.80 0.96
CA GLU A 108 -19.90 -13.73 1.80
C GLU A 108 -19.06 -14.27 2.96
N ARG A 109 -17.79 -14.63 2.70
CA ARG A 109 -16.85 -15.06 3.75
C ARG A 109 -16.54 -13.96 4.76
N ILE A 110 -16.37 -12.71 4.30
CA ILE A 110 -16.16 -11.57 5.19
C ILE A 110 -17.40 -11.37 6.07
N LEU A 111 -18.60 -11.37 5.49
CA LEU A 111 -19.86 -11.21 6.21
C LEU A 111 -20.05 -12.35 7.23
N ASP A 112 -19.87 -13.61 6.83
CA ASP A 112 -19.95 -14.76 7.74
C ASP A 112 -18.99 -14.63 8.93
N LEU A 113 -17.77 -14.16 8.67
CA LEU A 113 -16.79 -13.90 9.71
C LEU A 113 -17.29 -12.85 10.72
N PHE A 114 -17.83 -11.73 10.24
CA PHE A 114 -18.36 -10.67 11.11
C PHE A 114 -19.62 -11.09 11.84
N GLU A 115 -20.50 -11.88 11.24
CA GLU A 115 -21.72 -12.37 11.87
C GLU A 115 -21.44 -13.45 12.93
N ASN A 116 -20.53 -14.37 12.65
CA ASN A 116 -20.42 -15.62 13.43
C ASN A 116 -19.19 -15.71 14.32
N LYS A 117 -18.07 -15.01 13.99
CA LYS A 117 -16.79 -15.16 14.68
C LYS A 117 -16.28 -13.90 15.37
N VAL A 118 -16.53 -12.73 14.77
CA VAL A 118 -15.99 -11.45 15.26
C VAL A 118 -16.90 -10.87 16.32
N LYS A 119 -16.75 -11.34 17.57
CA LYS A 119 -17.68 -11.00 18.70
C LYS A 119 -17.13 -9.94 19.67
N ASN A 120 -15.93 -9.44 19.45
CA ASN A 120 -15.38 -8.41 20.31
C ASN A 120 -16.02 -7.05 20.04
N GLU A 121 -15.99 -6.18 21.05
CA GLU A 121 -16.57 -4.86 20.93
C GLU A 121 -15.86 -3.97 19.91
N ILE A 122 -14.56 -4.25 19.64
CA ILE A 122 -13.70 -3.41 18.79
C ILE A 122 -13.07 -4.25 17.70
N ASN A 123 -13.29 -3.82 16.49
CA ASN A 123 -12.79 -4.49 15.29
C ASN A 123 -11.96 -3.53 14.45
N ILE A 124 -10.85 -4.01 13.90
CA ILE A 124 -10.05 -3.32 12.89
C ILE A 124 -10.10 -4.17 11.63
N PHE A 125 -10.63 -3.61 10.55
CA PHE A 125 -10.56 -4.20 9.22
C PHE A 125 -9.44 -3.51 8.45
N TYR A 126 -8.38 -4.26 8.17
CA TYR A 126 -7.18 -3.77 7.49
C TYR A 126 -6.98 -4.48 6.17
N VAL A 127 -6.90 -3.72 5.08
CA VAL A 127 -6.61 -4.25 3.74
C VAL A 127 -5.69 -3.31 2.97
N GLU A 128 -4.94 -3.85 2.02
CA GLU A 128 -4.25 -3.04 1.01
C GLU A 128 -5.21 -2.73 -0.13
N SER A 129 -5.12 -1.53 -0.70
CA SER A 129 -5.94 -1.13 -1.84
C SER A 129 -5.68 -1.97 -3.10
N CYS A 130 -4.54 -2.63 -3.14
CA CYS A 130 -4.13 -3.56 -4.18
C CYS A 130 -3.13 -4.52 -3.54
N SER A 131 -3.46 -5.81 -3.51
CA SER A 131 -2.64 -6.83 -2.84
C SER A 131 -1.25 -6.95 -3.43
N ASN A 132 -0.27 -7.11 -2.54
CA ASN A 132 1.14 -7.18 -2.91
C ASN A 132 1.49 -8.59 -3.41
N MET A 133 1.47 -8.75 -4.66
CA MET A 133 1.81 -9.71 -5.69
C MET A 133 0.69 -9.90 -6.70
N SER A 134 -0.50 -10.34 -6.28
CA SER A 134 -1.59 -10.68 -7.21
C SER A 134 -2.29 -9.47 -7.82
N GLY A 135 -2.22 -8.31 -7.17
CA GLY A 135 -3.00 -7.14 -7.59
C GLY A 135 -4.50 -7.26 -7.30
N TRP A 136 -4.93 -8.11 -6.38
CA TRP A 136 -6.33 -8.29 -6.01
C TRP A 136 -6.87 -7.10 -5.24
N PHE A 137 -8.18 -6.87 -5.37
CA PHE A 137 -8.91 -5.81 -4.68
C PHE A 137 -9.99 -6.39 -3.79
N VAL A 138 -10.21 -5.74 -2.67
CA VAL A 138 -11.40 -5.95 -1.86
C VAL A 138 -12.57 -5.17 -2.48
N ASP A 139 -13.76 -5.75 -2.52
CA ASP A 139 -14.95 -5.02 -2.91
C ASP A 139 -15.31 -4.00 -1.81
N MET A 140 -15.18 -2.71 -2.11
CA MET A 140 -15.39 -1.65 -1.12
C MET A 140 -16.85 -1.54 -0.67
N ASP A 141 -17.81 -2.10 -1.42
CA ASP A 141 -19.24 -2.10 -1.06
C ASP A 141 -19.54 -3.03 0.13
N ILE A 142 -18.58 -3.83 0.59
CA ILE A 142 -18.67 -4.61 1.83
C ILE A 142 -18.63 -3.73 3.09
N ILE A 143 -17.98 -2.56 3.04
CA ILE A 143 -17.71 -1.73 4.23
C ILE A 143 -18.99 -1.31 4.97
N PRO A 144 -20.03 -0.78 4.31
CA PRO A 144 -21.29 -0.45 4.98
C PRO A 144 -21.95 -1.66 5.67
N GLN A 145 -21.81 -2.85 5.09
CA GLN A 145 -22.39 -4.09 5.61
C GLN A 145 -21.68 -4.55 6.89
N ILE A 146 -20.34 -4.63 6.88
CA ILE A 146 -19.58 -5.03 8.07
C ILE A 146 -19.70 -3.99 9.20
N ARG A 147 -19.94 -2.70 8.89
CA ARG A 147 -20.23 -1.69 9.92
C ARG A 147 -21.53 -1.96 10.65
N GLN A 148 -22.56 -2.44 9.98
CA GLN A 148 -23.83 -2.81 10.60
C GLN A 148 -23.68 -4.01 11.54
N LEU A 149 -22.75 -4.89 11.26
CA LEU A 149 -22.45 -6.09 12.05
C LEU A 149 -21.48 -5.84 13.21
N SER A 150 -20.87 -4.67 13.30
CA SER A 150 -19.83 -4.34 14.27
C SER A 150 -20.29 -3.27 15.25
N ASN A 151 -20.09 -3.47 16.55
CA ASN A 151 -20.35 -2.44 17.56
C ASN A 151 -19.42 -1.22 17.39
N LYS A 152 -18.14 -1.49 17.14
CA LYS A 152 -17.14 -0.47 16.81
C LYS A 152 -16.14 -1.02 15.80
N LEU A 153 -16.08 -0.40 14.61
CA LEU A 153 -15.22 -0.79 13.51
C LEU A 153 -14.32 0.37 13.09
N TYR A 154 -13.04 0.09 12.97
CA TYR A 154 -12.06 0.92 12.27
C TYR A 154 -11.70 0.28 10.95
N VAL A 155 -11.95 0.99 9.87
CA VAL A 155 -11.55 0.57 8.52
C VAL A 155 -10.27 1.29 8.15
N ILE A 156 -9.19 0.53 8.00
CA ILE A 156 -7.85 1.01 7.68
C ILE A 156 -7.44 0.47 6.32
N ILE A 157 -7.12 1.36 5.39
CA ILE A 157 -6.65 0.98 4.05
C ILE A 157 -5.20 1.41 3.85
N ASP A 158 -4.33 0.46 3.52
CA ASP A 158 -3.01 0.81 2.98
C ASP A 158 -3.13 1.11 1.49
N ASN A 159 -2.90 2.37 1.13
CA ASN A 159 -3.03 2.86 -0.24
C ASN A 159 -1.67 3.10 -0.92
N THR A 160 -0.68 2.28 -0.59
CA THR A 160 0.68 2.46 -1.09
C THR A 160 0.79 2.18 -2.60
N TRP A 161 0.16 1.11 -3.09
CA TRP A 161 0.24 0.74 -4.51
C TRP A 161 -0.46 1.73 -5.42
N LEU A 162 -1.67 2.14 -5.07
CA LEU A 162 -2.49 2.98 -5.93
C LEU A 162 -2.29 4.47 -5.70
N THR A 163 -1.79 4.87 -4.54
CA THR A 163 -1.66 6.27 -4.14
C THR A 163 -2.97 7.05 -4.19
N SER A 164 -2.96 8.29 -3.70
CA SER A 164 -4.12 9.21 -3.84
C SER A 164 -4.44 9.60 -5.29
N THR A 165 -3.51 9.35 -6.22
CA THR A 165 -3.69 9.71 -7.63
C THR A 165 -4.66 8.75 -8.32
N ILE A 166 -4.51 7.45 -8.08
CA ILE A 166 -5.34 6.41 -8.71
C ILE A 166 -6.60 6.17 -7.89
N PHE A 167 -6.46 5.96 -6.57
CA PHE A 167 -7.55 5.58 -5.69
C PHE A 167 -7.59 6.44 -4.43
N ASN A 168 -8.78 6.85 -4.03
CA ASN A 168 -8.98 7.56 -2.78
C ASN A 168 -9.92 6.76 -1.87
N PRO A 169 -9.39 6.06 -0.85
CA PRO A 169 -10.20 5.22 0.05
C PRO A 169 -11.33 5.98 0.76
N PHE A 170 -11.17 7.27 1.01
CA PHE A 170 -12.19 8.09 1.66
C PHE A 170 -13.44 8.38 0.80
N MET A 171 -13.51 7.83 -0.40
CA MET A 171 -14.76 7.74 -1.19
C MET A 171 -15.71 6.67 -0.62
N TYR A 172 -15.16 5.69 0.11
CA TYR A 172 -15.84 4.54 0.67
C TYR A 172 -15.69 4.60 2.18
N ASP A 173 -16.55 4.89 2.95
CA ASP A 173 -16.58 5.02 4.41
C ASP A 173 -15.37 4.44 5.21
N VAL A 174 -14.17 4.76 4.76
CA VAL A 174 -12.88 4.41 5.37
C VAL A 174 -12.54 5.45 6.44
N ASP A 175 -12.01 5.01 7.59
CA ASP A 175 -11.65 5.88 8.71
C ASP A 175 -10.22 6.38 8.62
N ILE A 176 -9.31 5.49 8.23
CA ILE A 176 -7.86 5.71 8.25
C ILE A 176 -7.27 5.16 6.95
N THR A 177 -6.35 5.92 6.40
CA THR A 177 -5.50 5.46 5.29
C THR A 177 -4.05 5.61 5.71
N VAL A 178 -3.27 4.59 5.46
CA VAL A 178 -1.80 4.64 5.54
C VAL A 178 -1.21 4.55 4.14
N THR A 179 -0.02 5.09 3.95
CA THR A 179 0.68 4.98 2.67
C THR A 179 2.19 5.12 2.87
N SER A 180 2.96 4.30 2.18
CA SER A 180 4.41 4.47 2.10
C SER A 180 4.75 5.61 1.14
N LEU A 181 5.40 6.65 1.64
CA LEU A 181 5.92 7.74 0.82
C LEU A 181 7.24 7.36 0.14
N SER A 182 7.84 6.22 0.52
CA SER A 182 9.09 5.69 -0.04
C SER A 182 8.97 5.24 -1.49
N LYS A 183 7.76 5.08 -2.00
CA LYS A 183 7.45 4.56 -3.34
C LYS A 183 7.19 5.74 -4.29
N HIS A 184 6.02 5.84 -4.86
CA HIS A 184 5.64 6.84 -5.86
C HIS A 184 5.79 8.30 -5.40
N TYR A 185 5.48 8.59 -4.12
CA TYR A 185 5.52 9.96 -3.59
C TYR A 185 6.93 10.57 -3.63
N SER A 186 7.94 9.81 -3.26
CA SER A 186 9.34 10.23 -3.32
C SER A 186 10.04 9.91 -4.65
N GLY A 187 9.36 9.20 -5.57
CA GLY A 187 10.03 8.63 -6.74
C GLY A 187 11.10 7.59 -6.39
N GLY A 188 10.93 6.90 -5.25
CA GLY A 188 11.88 5.89 -4.78
C GLY A 188 13.18 6.44 -4.18
N GLN A 189 13.24 7.74 -3.85
CA GLN A 189 14.48 8.43 -3.46
C GLN A 189 14.73 8.49 -1.95
N CYS A 190 13.71 8.28 -1.11
CA CYS A 190 13.86 8.31 0.33
C CYS A 190 12.82 7.42 1.03
N ILE A 191 13.01 7.20 2.33
CA ILE A 191 12.07 6.47 3.17
C ILE A 191 11.14 7.45 3.88
N GLY A 192 9.84 7.16 3.86
CA GLY A 192 8.82 7.94 4.56
C GLY A 192 7.47 7.21 4.55
N GLY A 193 6.56 7.69 5.37
CA GLY A 193 5.19 7.20 5.43
C GLY A 193 4.21 8.31 5.76
N ALA A 194 2.93 8.04 5.63
CA ALA A 194 1.88 8.95 6.08
C ALA A 194 0.68 8.18 6.61
N LEU A 195 0.09 8.71 7.68
CA LEU A 195 -1.21 8.35 8.20
C LEU A 195 -2.17 9.49 7.90
N ILE A 196 -3.33 9.15 7.36
CA ILE A 196 -4.41 10.09 7.07
C ILE A 196 -5.69 9.59 7.76
N CYS A 197 -6.43 10.45 8.44
CA CYS A 197 -7.64 10.05 9.15
C CYS A 197 -8.72 11.13 9.15
N LYS A 198 -10.00 10.70 9.20
CA LYS A 198 -11.15 11.60 9.27
C LYS A 198 -11.34 12.19 10.67
N ASN A 199 -11.21 11.36 11.69
CA ASN A 199 -11.58 11.71 13.06
C ASN A 199 -10.51 12.58 13.72
N THR A 200 -10.94 13.75 14.26
CA THR A 200 -10.04 14.71 14.90
C THR A 200 -9.53 14.21 16.27
N GLU A 201 -10.34 13.51 17.04
CA GLU A 201 -9.90 12.98 18.35
C GLU A 201 -8.88 11.85 18.15
N TYR A 202 -9.15 10.95 17.22
CA TYR A 202 -8.18 9.94 16.80
C TYR A 202 -6.85 10.58 16.34
N TYR A 203 -6.93 11.65 15.54
CA TYR A 203 -5.74 12.38 15.09
C TYR A 203 -4.92 12.93 16.28
N LYS A 204 -5.57 13.46 17.30
CA LYS A 204 -4.88 13.99 18.50
C LYS A 204 -4.12 12.87 19.22
N ILE A 205 -4.75 11.71 19.41
CA ILE A 205 -4.13 10.52 20.03
C ILE A 205 -2.94 10.04 19.18
N ALA A 206 -3.15 9.92 17.88
CA ALA A 206 -2.09 9.52 16.97
C ALA A 206 -0.91 10.51 16.99
N LYS A 207 -1.19 11.82 17.02
CA LYS A 207 -0.15 12.86 17.06
C LYS A 207 0.64 12.85 18.37
N GLU A 208 -0.02 12.58 19.49
CA GLU A 208 0.64 12.40 20.77
C GLU A 208 1.55 11.16 20.76
N TYR A 209 1.02 10.02 20.32
CA TYR A 209 1.79 8.77 20.20
C TYR A 209 2.98 8.94 19.26
N TYR A 210 2.79 9.55 18.09
CA TYR A 210 3.84 9.90 17.14
C TYR A 210 4.99 10.67 17.80
N THR A 211 4.65 11.66 18.62
CA THR A 211 5.64 12.50 19.30
C THR A 211 6.42 11.70 20.35
N LEU A 212 5.72 10.93 21.18
CA LEU A 212 6.32 10.16 22.27
C LEU A 212 7.18 8.99 21.76
N LYS A 213 6.77 8.35 20.68
CA LYS A 213 7.52 7.23 20.05
C LYS A 213 8.63 7.67 19.11
N GLY A 214 8.69 8.94 18.76
CA GLY A 214 9.76 9.47 17.93
C GLY A 214 9.66 9.07 16.45
N TYR A 215 8.46 8.94 15.90
CA TYR A 215 8.25 8.60 14.46
C TYR A 215 8.49 9.78 13.53
N HIS A 216 9.30 10.73 13.98
CA HIS A 216 9.60 11.94 13.27
C HIS A 216 10.35 11.66 11.97
N VAL A 217 9.98 12.40 10.94
CA VAL A 217 10.68 12.43 9.66
C VAL A 217 11.58 13.66 9.60
N SER A 218 12.75 13.54 9.00
CA SER A 218 13.64 14.68 8.85
C SER A 218 13.12 15.68 7.81
N THR A 219 13.44 16.96 8.01
CA THR A 219 13.14 18.04 7.05
C THR A 219 13.68 17.75 5.66
N HIS A 220 14.87 17.14 5.58
CA HIS A 220 15.48 16.73 4.31
C HIS A 220 14.62 15.73 3.54
N VAL A 221 14.11 14.70 4.22
CA VAL A 221 13.19 13.73 3.60
C VAL A 221 11.90 14.41 3.14
N CYS A 222 11.33 15.32 3.94
CA CYS A 222 10.17 16.10 3.53
C CYS A 222 10.43 16.89 2.25
N SER A 223 11.61 17.54 2.15
CA SER A 223 12.01 18.29 0.96
C SER A 223 12.13 17.39 -0.28
N ILE A 224 12.73 16.21 -0.16
CA ILE A 224 12.82 15.24 -1.26
C ILE A 224 11.42 14.87 -1.74
N ILE A 225 10.49 14.54 -0.83
CA ILE A 225 9.13 14.17 -1.21
C ILE A 225 8.41 15.35 -1.86
N LEU A 226 8.53 16.56 -1.31
CA LEU A 226 7.92 17.78 -1.87
C LEU A 226 8.37 18.05 -3.31
N ASN A 227 9.64 17.81 -3.62
CA ASN A 227 10.19 18.00 -4.97
C ASN A 227 9.66 16.93 -5.96
N ASN A 228 9.27 15.77 -5.47
CA ASN A 228 8.84 14.65 -6.31
C ASN A 228 7.31 14.50 -6.44
N ILE A 229 6.54 14.93 -5.45
CA ILE A 229 5.10 14.65 -5.37
C ILE A 229 4.29 15.31 -6.51
N ASN A 230 4.76 16.43 -7.03
CA ASN A 230 4.08 17.14 -8.12
C ASN A 230 4.16 16.40 -9.46
N GLN A 231 5.23 15.63 -9.68
CA GLN A 231 5.43 14.83 -10.89
C GLN A 231 4.79 13.41 -10.78
N MET A 232 4.27 13.05 -9.61
CA MET A 232 3.75 11.70 -9.36
C MET A 232 2.63 11.32 -10.33
N LYS A 233 1.71 12.24 -10.64
CA LYS A 233 0.60 12.00 -11.57
C LYS A 233 1.10 11.64 -12.97
N GLU A 234 2.01 12.43 -13.52
CA GLU A 234 2.57 12.22 -14.86
C GLU A 234 3.37 10.92 -14.93
N ARG A 235 4.16 10.63 -13.88
CA ARG A 235 4.90 9.37 -13.78
C ARG A 235 3.95 8.17 -13.78
N LEU A 236 2.90 8.19 -12.96
CA LEU A 236 1.91 7.10 -12.89
C LEU A 236 1.15 6.91 -14.21
N ILE A 237 0.77 7.96 -14.92
CA ILE A 237 0.15 7.84 -16.24
C ILE A 237 1.10 7.12 -17.21
N LYS A 238 2.37 7.54 -17.26
CA LYS A 238 3.38 6.92 -18.12
C LYS A 238 3.63 5.46 -17.76
N THR A 239 3.92 5.18 -16.48
CA THR A 239 4.31 3.82 -16.03
C THR A 239 3.14 2.86 -16.10
N SER A 240 1.91 3.29 -15.79
CA SER A 240 0.71 2.48 -15.93
C SER A 240 0.44 2.08 -17.39
N LYS A 241 0.63 3.01 -18.33
CA LYS A 241 0.49 2.68 -19.76
C LYS A 241 1.49 1.59 -20.17
N ILE A 242 2.76 1.79 -19.82
CA ILE A 242 3.81 0.80 -20.12
C ILE A 242 3.49 -0.55 -19.43
N ALA A 243 3.04 -0.53 -18.16
CA ALA A 243 2.68 -1.75 -17.45
C ALA A 243 1.57 -2.53 -18.16
N ASN A 244 0.54 -1.83 -18.63
CA ASN A 244 -0.54 -2.45 -19.41
C ASN A 244 -0.03 -3.05 -20.73
N ASP A 245 0.82 -2.35 -21.45
CA ASP A 245 1.40 -2.84 -22.71
C ASP A 245 2.30 -4.06 -22.48
N VAL A 246 3.11 -4.05 -21.41
CA VAL A 246 3.97 -5.17 -21.00
C VAL A 246 3.14 -6.37 -20.54
N ALA A 247 2.09 -6.18 -19.76
CA ALA A 247 1.20 -7.25 -19.33
C ALA A 247 0.52 -7.94 -20.51
N ASN A 248 -0.01 -7.16 -21.47
CA ASN A 248 -0.58 -7.68 -22.71
C ASN A 248 0.45 -8.41 -23.62
N TYR A 249 1.72 -8.00 -23.56
CA TYR A 249 2.80 -8.71 -24.24
C TYR A 249 3.06 -10.08 -23.60
N LEU A 250 3.16 -10.10 -22.25
CA LEU A 250 3.45 -11.33 -21.50
C LEU A 250 2.35 -12.38 -21.65
N GLU A 251 1.06 -11.99 -21.69
CA GLU A 251 -0.06 -12.92 -21.93
C GLU A 251 0.08 -13.71 -23.26
N LYS A 252 0.81 -13.18 -24.23
CA LYS A 252 1.00 -13.81 -25.55
C LYS A 252 2.22 -14.71 -25.60
N GLN A 253 3.02 -14.75 -24.54
CA GLN A 253 4.25 -15.55 -24.52
C GLN A 253 3.95 -16.98 -24.09
N LYS A 254 4.43 -17.96 -24.83
CA LYS A 254 4.20 -19.39 -24.54
C LYS A 254 4.81 -19.85 -23.22
N GLN A 255 5.85 -19.17 -22.75
CA GLN A 255 6.57 -19.47 -21.52
C GLN A 255 5.89 -18.89 -20.28
N VAL A 256 4.94 -17.97 -20.47
CA VAL A 256 4.18 -17.33 -19.39
C VAL A 256 2.86 -18.06 -19.23
N SER A 257 2.67 -18.69 -18.10
CA SER A 257 1.45 -19.43 -17.80
C SER A 257 0.33 -18.56 -17.27
N GLU A 258 0.66 -17.41 -16.67
CA GLU A 258 -0.33 -16.51 -16.12
C GLU A 258 0.24 -15.09 -15.97
N VAL A 259 -0.60 -14.06 -16.15
CA VAL A 259 -0.28 -12.67 -15.84
C VAL A 259 -1.35 -12.13 -14.89
N SER A 260 -0.91 -11.71 -13.71
CA SER A 260 -1.80 -11.13 -12.69
C SER A 260 -1.70 -9.61 -12.71
N TYR A 261 -2.53 -8.98 -13.54
CA TYR A 261 -2.61 -7.52 -13.68
C TYR A 261 -4.06 -7.05 -13.76
N PRO A 262 -4.50 -6.16 -12.86
CA PRO A 262 -5.93 -5.88 -12.66
C PRO A 262 -6.62 -5.13 -13.79
N LEU A 263 -5.91 -4.65 -14.80
CA LEU A 263 -6.50 -4.08 -16.01
C LEU A 263 -6.69 -5.09 -17.15
N LEU A 264 -6.23 -6.34 -17.01
CA LEU A 264 -6.53 -7.41 -17.94
C LEU A 264 -7.92 -7.99 -17.67
N GLU A 265 -8.67 -8.29 -18.72
CA GLU A 265 -10.07 -8.76 -18.61
C GLU A 265 -10.21 -10.10 -17.89
N ASN A 266 -9.20 -10.95 -17.98
CA ASN A 266 -9.15 -12.26 -17.32
C ASN A 266 -8.77 -12.18 -15.83
N HIS A 267 -8.33 -11.02 -15.33
CA HIS A 267 -7.97 -10.85 -13.93
C HIS A 267 -9.21 -10.87 -13.03
N VAL A 268 -9.14 -11.60 -11.91
CA VAL A 268 -10.29 -11.78 -11.00
C VAL A 268 -10.84 -10.48 -10.43
N SER A 269 -10.00 -9.46 -10.27
CA SER A 269 -10.40 -8.13 -9.79
C SER A 269 -10.96 -7.21 -10.88
N TYR A 270 -10.92 -7.61 -12.16
CA TYR A 270 -11.34 -6.75 -13.28
C TYR A 270 -12.76 -6.22 -13.13
N ARG A 271 -13.68 -7.01 -12.55
CA ARG A 271 -15.05 -6.59 -12.26
C ARG A 271 -15.13 -5.36 -11.35
N LEU A 272 -14.15 -5.15 -10.48
CA LEU A 272 -14.07 -4.04 -9.53
C LEU A 272 -13.33 -2.82 -10.09
N LYS A 273 -12.87 -2.85 -11.34
CA LYS A 273 -12.06 -1.76 -11.92
C LYS A 273 -12.69 -0.38 -11.78
N ASN A 274 -14.02 -0.27 -11.87
CA ASN A 274 -14.73 1.01 -11.77
C ASN A 274 -14.80 1.56 -10.34
N GLN A 275 -14.60 0.72 -9.31
CA GLN A 275 -14.46 1.18 -7.94
C GLN A 275 -13.09 1.83 -7.71
N TYR A 276 -12.04 1.28 -8.33
CA TYR A 276 -10.65 1.62 -8.06
C TYR A 276 -10.04 2.57 -9.09
N PHE A 277 -10.35 2.40 -10.37
CA PHE A 277 -9.69 3.16 -11.43
C PHE A 277 -10.61 4.21 -12.04
N LYS A 278 -10.07 5.41 -12.16
CA LYS A 278 -10.75 6.53 -12.83
C LYS A 278 -9.95 6.95 -14.05
N LEU A 279 -10.63 7.60 -14.98
CA LEU A 279 -9.94 8.29 -16.05
C LEU A 279 -9.18 9.49 -15.49
N ILE A 280 -7.89 9.51 -15.72
CA ILE A 280 -7.00 10.62 -15.38
C ILE A 280 -6.47 11.17 -16.70
N ASP A 281 -6.86 12.41 -17.03
CA ASP A 281 -6.54 13.05 -18.31
C ASP A 281 -6.88 12.17 -19.55
N GLY A 282 -8.04 11.47 -19.48
CA GLY A 282 -8.50 10.58 -20.54
C GLY A 282 -7.87 9.18 -20.56
N ASN A 283 -6.96 8.86 -19.63
CA ASN A 283 -6.31 7.57 -19.53
C ASN A 283 -6.84 6.77 -18.32
N ILE A 284 -7.05 5.47 -18.49
CA ILE A 284 -7.21 4.56 -17.36
C ILE A 284 -5.82 4.35 -16.77
N VAL A 285 -5.66 4.70 -15.49
CA VAL A 285 -4.39 4.55 -14.78
C VAL A 285 -4.54 3.47 -13.72
N GLY A 286 -3.84 2.37 -13.90
CA GLY A 286 -3.72 1.27 -12.95
C GLY A 286 -2.37 1.23 -12.25
N PRO A 287 -2.07 0.17 -11.49
CA PRO A 287 -0.76 0.00 -10.87
C PRO A 287 0.33 -0.16 -11.95
N ASP A 288 1.53 0.29 -11.62
CA ASP A 288 2.73 0.09 -12.43
C ASP A 288 3.60 -1.09 -11.93
N VAL A 289 2.99 -1.91 -11.09
CA VAL A 289 3.55 -3.13 -10.52
C VAL A 289 2.56 -4.25 -10.76
N PHE A 290 3.04 -5.40 -11.19
CA PHE A 290 2.22 -6.59 -11.38
C PHE A 290 3.07 -7.86 -11.36
N SER A 291 2.41 -9.02 -11.32
CA SER A 291 3.08 -10.31 -11.29
C SER A 291 2.75 -11.16 -12.51
N PHE A 292 3.65 -12.06 -12.83
CA PHE A 292 3.45 -13.06 -13.86
C PHE A 292 4.11 -14.37 -13.46
N ALA A 293 3.59 -15.49 -13.94
CA ALA A 293 4.10 -16.82 -13.69
C ALA A 293 4.75 -17.40 -14.93
N ILE A 294 5.85 -18.09 -14.72
CA ILE A 294 6.59 -18.81 -15.78
C ILE A 294 6.57 -20.30 -15.45
N ASP A 295 6.40 -21.13 -16.48
CA ASP A 295 6.47 -22.59 -16.38
C ASP A 295 7.93 -23.06 -16.32
N GLU A 296 8.63 -22.63 -15.26
CA GLU A 296 10.02 -22.99 -15.04
C GLU A 296 10.30 -23.10 -13.54
N LYS A 297 11.23 -23.97 -13.15
CA LYS A 297 11.60 -24.13 -11.75
C LYS A 297 12.28 -22.87 -11.21
N GLU A 298 11.97 -22.53 -9.97
CA GLU A 298 12.49 -21.35 -9.26
C GLU A 298 14.01 -21.21 -9.38
N ASN A 299 14.76 -22.29 -9.16
CA ASN A 299 16.23 -22.26 -9.17
C ASN A 299 16.81 -21.94 -10.57
N ILE A 300 16.12 -22.31 -11.65
CA ILE A 300 16.51 -21.98 -13.02
C ILE A 300 16.21 -20.52 -13.29
N LEU A 301 15.02 -20.07 -12.92
CA LEU A 301 14.62 -18.68 -13.09
C LEU A 301 15.54 -17.73 -12.32
N ILE A 302 15.92 -18.05 -11.08
CA ILE A 302 16.89 -17.27 -10.29
C ILE A 302 18.23 -17.14 -11.04
N LYS A 303 18.70 -18.21 -11.68
CA LYS A 303 19.95 -18.12 -12.47
C LYS A 303 19.80 -17.20 -13.67
N LYS A 304 18.68 -17.27 -14.39
CA LYS A 304 18.39 -16.37 -15.54
C LYS A 304 18.32 -14.91 -15.06
N LEU A 305 17.59 -14.64 -13.98
CA LEU A 305 17.48 -13.32 -13.37
C LEU A 305 18.86 -12.74 -12.99
N LYS A 306 19.74 -13.54 -12.38
CA LYS A 306 21.10 -13.12 -12.02
C LYS A 306 21.99 -12.79 -13.21
N ASN A 307 21.72 -13.37 -14.37
CA ASN A 307 22.48 -13.15 -15.61
C ASN A 307 21.85 -12.05 -16.50
N MET A 308 20.72 -11.51 -16.10
CA MET A 308 20.04 -10.44 -16.82
C MET A 308 20.83 -9.12 -16.70
N ASN A 309 20.94 -8.39 -17.82
CA ASN A 309 21.74 -7.17 -17.87
C ASN A 309 20.93 -5.89 -18.04
N ILE A 310 19.65 -6.00 -18.39
CA ILE A 310 18.84 -4.85 -18.81
C ILE A 310 17.93 -4.36 -17.69
N LEU A 311 17.27 -5.26 -16.96
CA LEU A 311 16.39 -4.90 -15.86
C LEU A 311 17.11 -5.03 -14.52
N ASN A 312 16.80 -4.13 -13.60
CA ASN A 312 17.39 -4.17 -12.25
C ASN A 312 16.77 -5.29 -11.41
N LEU A 313 17.62 -6.11 -10.82
CA LEU A 313 17.23 -7.16 -9.90
C LEU A 313 17.09 -6.59 -8.49
N LYS A 314 15.92 -6.09 -8.14
CA LYS A 314 15.63 -5.45 -6.84
C LYS A 314 14.17 -5.61 -6.47
N THR A 315 13.90 -5.67 -5.17
CA THR A 315 12.56 -5.47 -4.63
C THR A 315 12.21 -3.96 -4.64
N SER A 316 10.97 -3.59 -4.35
CA SER A 316 10.49 -2.21 -4.33
C SER A 316 10.07 -1.69 -5.71
N TYR A 317 9.37 -0.55 -5.73
CA TYR A 317 8.76 0.06 -6.92
C TYR A 317 8.64 1.59 -6.76
N GLY A 318 8.09 2.27 -7.78
CA GLY A 318 7.87 3.72 -7.79
C GLY A 318 9.13 4.54 -8.03
N GLY A 319 10.25 3.90 -8.40
CA GLY A 319 11.51 4.53 -8.74
C GLY A 319 11.71 4.77 -10.24
N GLY A 320 12.89 5.29 -10.62
CA GLY A 320 13.24 5.61 -12.00
C GLY A 320 13.41 4.38 -12.89
N ASP A 321 14.02 3.33 -12.36
CA ASP A 321 14.38 2.13 -13.12
C ASP A 321 13.35 1.02 -12.94
N SER A 322 13.06 0.30 -14.01
CA SER A 322 12.24 -0.91 -13.95
C SER A 322 13.00 -2.03 -13.25
N ARG A 323 12.25 -2.86 -12.53
CA ARG A 323 12.81 -3.87 -11.63
C ARG A 323 12.04 -5.17 -11.72
N ILE A 324 12.76 -6.28 -11.61
CA ILE A 324 12.18 -7.60 -11.35
C ILE A 324 12.55 -8.04 -9.94
N GLU A 325 11.63 -8.72 -9.27
CA GLU A 325 11.85 -9.31 -7.95
C GLU A 325 12.99 -10.33 -8.01
N SER A 326 13.91 -10.23 -7.04
CA SER A 326 15.11 -11.08 -6.99
C SER A 326 14.85 -12.48 -6.45
N THR A 327 13.71 -12.66 -5.79
CA THR A 327 13.28 -13.91 -5.17
C THR A 327 11.90 -14.29 -5.68
N PRO A 328 11.82 -14.94 -6.85
CA PRO A 328 10.55 -15.49 -7.32
C PRO A 328 10.02 -16.51 -6.33
N ILE A 329 8.71 -16.68 -6.30
CA ILE A 329 8.02 -17.56 -5.36
C ILE A 329 7.30 -18.67 -6.13
N GLU A 330 7.51 -19.92 -5.73
CA GLU A 330 6.77 -21.05 -6.28
C GLU A 330 5.44 -21.21 -5.54
N ILE A 331 4.33 -21.11 -6.28
CA ILE A 331 2.98 -21.29 -5.77
C ILE A 331 2.20 -22.15 -6.77
N CYS A 332 1.61 -23.26 -6.32
CA CYS A 332 0.80 -24.16 -7.14
C CYS A 332 1.53 -24.60 -8.42
N ASP A 333 2.77 -25.08 -8.29
CA ASP A 333 3.64 -25.54 -9.40
C ASP A 333 4.00 -24.46 -10.45
N LYS A 334 3.75 -23.19 -10.15
CA LYS A 334 4.13 -22.04 -10.98
C LYS A 334 5.14 -21.16 -10.24
N THR A 335 6.14 -20.67 -10.97
CA THR A 335 7.10 -19.72 -10.42
C THR A 335 6.70 -18.28 -10.76
N TRP A 336 6.34 -17.54 -9.75
CA TRP A 336 5.86 -16.16 -9.86
C TRP A 336 6.99 -15.15 -9.73
N CYS A 337 6.98 -14.18 -10.62
CA CYS A 337 7.84 -13.00 -10.61
C CYS A 337 6.99 -11.74 -10.53
N ARG A 338 7.47 -10.75 -9.78
CA ARG A 338 6.87 -9.41 -9.77
C ARG A 338 7.76 -8.44 -10.54
N ILE A 339 7.15 -7.69 -11.45
CA ILE A 339 7.80 -6.61 -12.19
C ILE A 339 7.25 -5.25 -11.74
N SER A 340 8.11 -4.26 -11.62
CA SER A 340 7.72 -2.86 -11.45
C SER A 340 8.30 -2.00 -12.56
N ILE A 341 7.47 -1.14 -13.14
CA ILE A 341 7.84 -0.25 -14.24
C ILE A 341 8.44 1.04 -13.71
N GLY A 342 9.65 1.35 -14.12
CA GLY A 342 10.35 2.59 -13.77
C GLY A 342 9.97 3.74 -14.69
N TYR A 343 9.87 4.95 -14.13
CA TYR A 343 9.44 6.12 -14.91
C TYR A 343 10.51 6.67 -15.88
N ASN A 344 11.76 6.23 -15.79
CA ASN A 344 12.81 6.54 -16.76
C ASN A 344 12.85 5.57 -17.94
N ASP A 345 12.24 4.39 -17.80
CA ASP A 345 12.27 3.36 -18.81
C ASP A 345 11.21 3.56 -19.90
N ASN A 346 11.33 2.73 -20.94
CA ASN A 346 10.41 2.60 -22.05
C ASN A 346 10.04 1.13 -22.28
N TYR A 347 8.99 0.93 -23.07
CA TYR A 347 8.45 -0.40 -23.38
C TYR A 347 9.52 -1.31 -24.02
N GLU A 348 10.27 -0.81 -25.00
CA GLU A 348 11.23 -1.59 -25.79
C GLU A 348 12.35 -2.17 -24.91
N ASN A 349 12.90 -1.37 -24.02
CA ASN A 349 13.94 -1.82 -23.10
C ASN A 349 13.43 -2.88 -22.14
N ILE A 350 12.20 -2.71 -21.62
CA ILE A 350 11.59 -3.67 -20.71
C ILE A 350 11.36 -5.01 -21.41
N ILE A 351 10.79 -4.98 -22.62
CA ILE A 351 10.58 -6.21 -23.42
C ILE A 351 11.90 -6.90 -23.74
N LYS A 352 12.94 -6.13 -24.08
CA LYS A 352 14.27 -6.71 -24.33
C LYS A 352 14.80 -7.43 -23.09
N GLY A 353 14.66 -6.83 -21.90
CA GLY A 353 15.08 -7.47 -20.64
C GLY A 353 14.24 -8.69 -20.29
N LEU A 354 12.92 -8.64 -20.48
CA LEU A 354 12.05 -9.79 -20.27
C LEU A 354 12.40 -10.95 -21.21
N ASN A 355 12.74 -10.67 -22.47
CA ASN A 355 13.14 -11.70 -23.41
C ASN A 355 14.43 -12.43 -23.00
N GLU A 356 15.35 -11.79 -22.24
CA GLU A 356 16.52 -12.48 -21.69
C GLU A 356 16.14 -13.63 -20.74
N ILE A 357 15.01 -13.53 -20.04
CA ILE A 357 14.53 -14.58 -19.13
C ILE A 357 13.54 -15.55 -19.78
N LEU A 358 12.85 -15.13 -20.84
CA LEU A 358 11.87 -15.95 -21.56
C LEU A 358 12.50 -16.85 -22.62
N ILE A 359 13.76 -16.62 -23.02
CA ILE A 359 14.46 -17.48 -23.98
C ILE A 359 14.68 -18.85 -23.34
N LEU A 360 14.13 -19.87 -23.98
CA LEU A 360 14.45 -21.27 -23.68
C LEU A 360 15.88 -21.57 -24.15
N TYR A 361 16.71 -22.12 -23.26
CA TYR A 361 17.98 -22.74 -23.67
C TYR A 361 17.73 -24.12 -24.21
#